data_f17eb6a55204a660fb65a93295258e86
#
_entry.id   f17eb6a55204a660fb65a93295258e86
#
_cell.length_a   1.000
_cell.length_b   1.000
_cell.length_c   1.000
_cell.angle_alpha   90.00
_cell.angle_beta   90.00
_cell.angle_gamma   90.00
#
_symmetry.space_group_name_H-M   'P 1'
#
loop_
_entity.id
_entity.type
_entity.pdbx_description
1 polymer ?
#
loop_
_entity_poly.entity_id
_entity_poly.type
_entity_poly.pdbx_seq_one_letter_code
_entity_poly.pdbx_strand_id
1 'polypeptide(L)'
;MGSKTFLDFLPSNFRHEKSFLIKNNIIDFEKLSALSDLDINEIQRKSSLCTLNNLKKIRTIANFKKEIGIAPPQAYLLLHCGISSIKSLSISTPYELERKIGRLERSLRVKTETGITFTLLKEWIKKASKITKSI
;
A
#
# COMPACT_ATOMS: atom_id res chain seq x y z
N MET A 1 -16.28 -19.91 -7.69
CA MET A 1 -15.92 -18.56 -8.08
C MET A 1 -15.60 -17.69 -6.92
N GLY A 2 -14.34 -17.44 -6.73
CA GLY A 2 -13.91 -16.65 -5.62
C GLY A 2 -14.17 -15.17 -5.83
N SER A 3 -14.75 -14.51 -4.83
CA SER A 3 -14.74 -13.06 -4.78
C SER A 3 -13.29 -12.61 -4.73
N LYS A 4 -12.99 -11.51 -5.42
CA LYS A 4 -11.66 -10.92 -5.37
C LYS A 4 -11.38 -10.41 -3.96
N THR A 5 -10.29 -10.85 -3.38
CA THR A 5 -9.85 -10.35 -2.08
C THR A 5 -8.98 -9.12 -2.27
N PHE A 6 -8.76 -8.38 -1.18
CA PHE A 6 -7.84 -7.24 -1.19
C PHE A 6 -6.45 -7.63 -1.71
N LEU A 7 -6.04 -8.88 -1.50
CA LEU A 7 -4.71 -9.35 -1.87
C LEU A 7 -4.55 -9.70 -3.35
N ASP A 8 -5.65 -9.79 -4.10
CA ASP A 8 -5.59 -10.23 -5.50
C ASP A 8 -4.88 -9.26 -6.43
N PHE A 9 -4.77 -7.99 -6.05
CA PHE A 9 -4.05 -7.01 -6.85
C PHE A 9 -2.53 -7.14 -6.75
N LEU A 10 -2.02 -7.90 -5.77
CA LEU A 10 -0.59 -7.98 -5.50
C LEU A 10 0.19 -8.61 -6.66
N PRO A 11 1.33 -8.02 -7.06
CA PRO A 11 2.21 -8.62 -8.07
C PRO A 11 2.80 -9.95 -7.60
N SER A 12 3.38 -10.70 -8.55
CA SER A 12 3.91 -12.03 -8.29
C SER A 12 5.05 -12.07 -7.25
N ASN A 13 5.75 -10.94 -7.05
CA ASN A 13 6.80 -10.89 -6.03
C ASN A 13 6.25 -10.96 -4.60
N PHE A 14 4.93 -10.84 -4.42
CA PHE A 14 4.27 -11.02 -3.13
C PHE A 14 3.57 -12.37 -2.98
N ARG A 15 3.83 -13.31 -3.90
CA ARG A 15 3.10 -14.58 -3.94
C ARG A 15 3.17 -15.39 -2.65
N HIS A 16 4.31 -15.38 -1.97
CA HIS A 16 4.49 -16.13 -0.73
C HIS A 16 3.70 -15.51 0.41
N GLU A 17 3.74 -14.19 0.53
CA GLU A 17 2.98 -13.46 1.53
C GLU A 17 1.47 -13.62 1.28
N LYS A 18 1.06 -13.46 0.03
CA LYS A 18 -0.35 -13.63 -0.36
C LYS A 18 -0.86 -15.03 0.02
N SER A 19 -0.09 -16.06 -0.32
CA SER A 19 -0.45 -17.44 -0.02
C SER A 19 -0.62 -17.69 1.48
N PHE A 20 0.33 -17.20 2.28
CA PHE A 20 0.26 -17.35 3.73
C PHE A 20 -0.96 -16.61 4.32
N LEU A 21 -1.18 -15.38 3.87
CA LEU A 21 -2.26 -14.55 4.39
C LEU A 21 -3.64 -15.15 4.07
N ILE A 22 -3.80 -15.64 2.84
CA ILE A 22 -5.05 -16.30 2.44
C ILE A 22 -5.28 -17.56 3.28
N LYS A 23 -4.25 -18.38 3.46
CA LYS A 23 -4.34 -19.61 4.22
C LYS A 23 -4.72 -19.36 5.68
N ASN A 24 -4.32 -18.24 6.24
CA ASN A 24 -4.61 -17.88 7.62
C ASN A 24 -5.80 -16.93 7.76
N ASN A 25 -6.55 -16.73 6.68
CA ASN A 25 -7.75 -15.90 6.64
C ASN A 25 -7.52 -14.43 7.03
N ILE A 26 -6.34 -13.90 6.70
CA ILE A 26 -6.01 -12.48 6.86
C ILE A 26 -6.12 -11.85 5.47
N ILE A 27 -7.35 -11.61 5.01
CA ILE A 27 -7.62 -11.25 3.62
C ILE A 27 -8.22 -9.86 3.42
N ASP A 28 -8.69 -9.22 4.48
CA ASP A 28 -9.29 -7.88 4.34
C ASP A 28 -8.32 -6.80 4.82
N PHE A 29 -8.53 -5.59 4.29
CA PHE A 29 -7.61 -4.49 4.58
C PHE A 29 -7.66 -4.06 6.05
N GLU A 30 -8.75 -4.29 6.74
CA GLU A 30 -8.87 -3.96 8.17
C GLU A 30 -7.95 -4.84 9.00
N LYS A 31 -7.95 -6.14 8.76
CA LYS A 31 -7.05 -7.08 9.45
C LYS A 31 -5.60 -6.83 9.09
N LEU A 32 -5.33 -6.57 7.81
CA LEU A 32 -3.96 -6.31 7.35
C LEU A 32 -3.38 -5.04 7.95
N SER A 33 -4.16 -3.97 8.01
CA SER A 33 -3.70 -2.71 8.60
C SER A 33 -3.48 -2.80 10.11
N ALA A 34 -4.14 -3.74 10.77
CA ALA A 34 -4.04 -3.94 12.21
C ALA A 34 -2.84 -4.81 12.62
N LEU A 35 -2.10 -5.38 11.67
CA LEU A 35 -0.94 -6.20 12.00
C LEU A 35 0.13 -5.37 12.69
N SER A 36 0.57 -5.83 13.86
CA SER A 36 1.69 -5.19 14.57
C SER A 36 3.02 -5.68 14.01
N ASP A 37 4.11 -5.03 14.42
CA ASP A 37 5.44 -5.49 14.06
C ASP A 37 5.70 -6.88 14.62
N LEU A 38 5.18 -7.18 15.81
CA LEU A 38 5.27 -8.51 16.39
C LEU A 38 4.53 -9.54 15.54
N ASP A 39 3.35 -9.20 15.05
CA ASP A 39 2.58 -10.09 14.18
C ASP A 39 3.34 -10.39 12.90
N ILE A 40 3.95 -9.38 12.31
CA ILE A 40 4.72 -9.51 11.06
C ILE A 40 5.94 -10.38 11.30
N ASN A 41 6.65 -10.19 12.41
CA ASN A 41 7.80 -11.01 12.78
C ASN A 41 7.39 -12.48 12.98
N GLU A 42 6.23 -12.70 13.59
CA GLU A 42 5.72 -14.05 13.82
C GLU A 42 5.37 -14.76 12.50
N ILE A 43 4.80 -14.03 11.53
CA ILE A 43 4.52 -14.58 10.21
C ILE A 43 5.82 -15.00 9.54
N GLN A 44 6.86 -14.17 9.59
CA GLN A 44 8.15 -14.51 8.99
C GLN A 44 8.75 -15.76 9.67
N ARG A 45 8.58 -15.87 10.97
CA ARG A 45 9.08 -17.05 11.72
C ARG A 45 8.40 -18.32 11.26
N LYS A 46 7.09 -18.27 11.02
CA LYS A 46 6.30 -19.40 10.58
C LYS A 46 6.51 -19.77 9.12
N SER A 47 6.86 -18.78 8.30
CA SER A 47 7.08 -18.98 6.87
C SER A 47 8.33 -18.22 6.43
N SER A 48 9.42 -18.94 6.22
CA SER A 48 10.69 -18.34 5.80
C SER A 48 10.63 -17.70 4.40
N LEU A 49 9.64 -18.06 3.59
CA LEU A 49 9.46 -17.49 2.27
C LEU A 49 8.81 -16.10 2.30
N CYS A 50 8.16 -15.76 3.41
CA CYS A 50 7.60 -14.43 3.61
C CYS A 50 8.70 -13.49 4.11
N THR A 51 8.79 -12.29 3.51
CA THR A 51 9.78 -11.30 3.92
C THR A 51 9.12 -10.20 4.75
N LEU A 52 9.87 -9.67 5.72
CA LEU A 52 9.39 -8.55 6.54
C LEU A 52 9.05 -7.35 5.67
N ASN A 53 9.89 -7.08 4.68
CA ASN A 53 9.71 -5.93 3.80
C ASN A 53 8.39 -6.00 3.04
N ASN A 54 8.09 -7.16 2.45
CA ASN A 54 6.85 -7.35 1.71
C ASN A 54 5.63 -7.27 2.63
N LEU A 55 5.70 -7.88 3.81
CA LEU A 55 4.61 -7.82 4.77
C LEU A 55 4.31 -6.38 5.21
N LYS A 56 5.37 -5.60 5.47
CA LYS A 56 5.21 -4.20 5.84
C LYS A 56 4.61 -3.38 4.70
N LYS A 57 4.98 -3.66 3.46
CA LYS A 57 4.39 -3.01 2.28
C LYS A 57 2.91 -3.31 2.17
N ILE A 58 2.52 -4.56 2.35
CA ILE A 58 1.11 -4.95 2.31
C ILE A 58 0.32 -4.22 3.42
N ARG A 59 0.87 -4.17 4.62
CA ARG A 59 0.26 -3.44 5.74
C ARG A 59 0.07 -1.96 5.40
N THR A 60 1.08 -1.35 4.79
CA THR A 60 1.02 0.07 4.41
C THR A 60 -0.07 0.31 3.37
N ILE A 61 -0.18 -0.56 2.37
CA ILE A 61 -1.23 -0.46 1.35
C ILE A 61 -2.61 -0.55 2.00
N ALA A 62 -2.77 -1.50 2.92
CA ALA A 62 -4.02 -1.66 3.65
C ALA A 62 -4.35 -0.42 4.49
N ASN A 63 -3.33 0.15 5.11
CA ASN A 63 -3.47 1.36 5.94
C ASN A 63 -3.88 2.56 5.10
N PHE A 64 -3.31 2.74 3.92
CA PHE A 64 -3.71 3.81 3.00
C PHE A 64 -5.18 3.65 2.58
N LYS A 65 -5.60 2.43 2.33
CA LYS A 65 -7.01 2.15 1.98
C LYS A 65 -7.93 2.50 3.15
N LYS A 66 -7.58 2.05 4.35
CA LYS A 66 -8.40 2.24 5.55
C LYS A 66 -8.49 3.71 5.94
N GLU A 67 -7.36 4.41 6.02
CA GLU A 67 -7.29 5.76 6.58
C GLU A 67 -7.64 6.86 5.58
N ILE A 68 -7.32 6.67 4.31
CA ILE A 68 -7.45 7.73 3.30
C ILE A 68 -8.41 7.31 2.18
N GLY A 69 -8.58 6.03 1.95
CA GLY A 69 -9.42 5.54 0.87
C GLY A 69 -8.66 5.37 -0.45
N ILE A 70 -7.33 5.27 -0.38
CA ILE A 70 -6.51 5.07 -1.58
C ILE A 70 -6.68 3.63 -2.07
N ALA A 71 -6.99 3.47 -3.35
CA ALA A 71 -7.13 2.14 -3.95
C ALA A 71 -5.79 1.39 -3.92
N PRO A 72 -5.79 0.05 -3.73
CA PRO A 72 -4.54 -0.71 -3.62
C PRO A 72 -3.55 -0.51 -4.76
N PRO A 73 -3.93 -0.50 -6.05
CA PRO A 73 -2.96 -0.23 -7.11
C PRO A 73 -2.33 1.16 -7.02
N GLN A 74 -3.12 2.15 -6.61
CA GLN A 74 -2.62 3.52 -6.41
C GLN A 74 -1.66 3.59 -5.24
N ALA A 75 -1.98 2.92 -4.14
CA ALA A 75 -1.12 2.85 -2.96
C ALA A 75 0.22 2.16 -3.29
N TYR A 76 0.18 1.12 -4.11
CA TYR A 76 1.38 0.44 -4.58
C TYR A 76 2.30 1.39 -5.35
N LEU A 77 1.73 2.24 -6.22
CA LEU A 77 2.51 3.26 -6.92
C LEU A 77 3.14 4.26 -5.97
N LEU A 78 2.41 4.68 -4.94
CA LEU A 78 2.96 5.59 -3.93
C LEU A 78 4.16 4.96 -3.21
N LEU A 79 4.10 3.67 -2.90
CA LEU A 79 5.25 2.97 -2.32
C LEU A 79 6.47 3.04 -3.22
N HIS A 80 6.29 2.84 -4.52
CA HIS A 80 7.39 2.95 -5.48
C HIS A 80 7.95 4.37 -5.59
N CYS A 81 7.16 5.37 -5.22
CA CYS A 81 7.61 6.75 -5.17
C CYS A 81 8.28 7.12 -3.84
N GLY A 82 8.46 6.14 -2.96
CA GLY A 82 9.10 6.36 -1.67
C GLY A 82 8.16 6.77 -0.55
N ILE A 83 6.84 6.72 -0.80
CA ILE A 83 5.85 7.08 0.22
C ILE A 83 5.47 5.81 0.97
N SER A 84 6.03 5.63 2.17
CA SER A 84 5.89 4.41 2.95
C SER A 84 5.01 4.55 4.20
N SER A 85 4.43 5.73 4.43
CA SER A 85 3.58 5.97 5.60
C SER A 85 2.65 7.14 5.34
N ILE A 86 1.62 7.24 6.18
CA ILE A 86 0.71 8.39 6.14
C ILE A 86 1.49 9.68 6.45
N LYS A 87 2.44 9.60 7.38
CA LYS A 87 3.27 10.76 7.72
C LYS A 87 4.10 11.21 6.52
N SER A 88 4.74 10.30 5.79
CA SER A 88 5.53 10.68 4.61
C SER A 88 4.65 11.26 3.51
N LEU A 89 3.42 10.78 3.38
CA LEU A 89 2.46 11.36 2.45
C LEU A 89 2.08 12.79 2.87
N SER A 90 1.88 13.01 4.16
CA SER A 90 1.45 14.32 4.69
C SER A 90 2.45 15.43 4.43
N ILE A 91 3.73 15.10 4.34
CA ILE A 91 4.80 16.09 4.11
C ILE A 91 5.20 16.19 2.64
N SER A 92 4.58 15.41 1.77
CA SER A 92 4.84 15.44 0.32
C SER A 92 4.14 16.61 -0.34
N THR A 93 4.64 17.02 -1.50
CA THR A 93 3.97 18.02 -2.32
C THR A 93 3.29 17.36 -3.51
N PRO A 94 2.12 17.86 -3.95
CA PRO A 94 1.44 17.27 -5.10
C PRO A 94 2.29 17.29 -6.38
N TYR A 95 3.05 18.35 -6.60
CA TYR A 95 3.90 18.49 -7.78
C TYR A 95 4.99 17.44 -7.83
N GLU A 96 5.66 17.19 -6.69
CA GLU A 96 6.70 16.18 -6.60
C GLU A 96 6.14 14.79 -6.85
N LEU A 97 5.01 14.49 -6.23
CA LEU A 97 4.38 13.19 -6.39
C LEU A 97 3.91 12.97 -7.82
N GLU A 98 3.29 13.96 -8.43
CA GLU A 98 2.85 13.86 -9.81
C GLU A 98 4.02 13.58 -10.75
N ARG A 99 5.15 14.27 -10.53
CA ARG A 99 6.34 14.08 -11.34
C ARG A 99 6.94 12.68 -11.15
N LYS A 100 7.03 12.21 -9.91
CA LYS A 100 7.55 10.86 -9.60
C LYS A 100 6.67 9.77 -10.18
N ILE A 101 5.35 9.92 -10.06
CA ILE A 101 4.40 8.97 -10.62
C ILE A 101 4.52 8.92 -12.14
N GLY A 102 4.62 10.09 -12.78
CA GLY A 102 4.79 10.15 -14.23
C GLY A 102 6.06 9.48 -14.72
N ARG A 103 7.18 9.66 -13.99
CA ARG A 103 8.43 8.97 -14.31
C ARG A 103 8.30 7.46 -14.17
N LEU A 104 7.64 7.02 -13.11
CA LEU A 104 7.44 5.61 -12.83
C LEU A 104 6.59 4.95 -13.91
N GLU A 105 5.49 5.59 -14.29
CA GLU A 105 4.61 5.10 -15.35
C GLU A 105 5.37 4.92 -16.67
N ARG A 106 6.21 5.90 -17.04
CA ARG A 106 7.03 5.84 -18.24
C ARG A 106 8.08 4.74 -18.15
N SER A 107 8.72 4.62 -16.98
CA SER A 107 9.77 3.63 -16.74
C SER A 107 9.24 2.20 -16.82
N LEU A 108 8.07 1.95 -16.26
CA LEU A 108 7.48 0.61 -16.22
C LEU A 108 6.74 0.26 -17.50
N ARG A 109 6.58 1.21 -18.43
CA ARG A 109 5.77 1.06 -19.64
C ARG A 109 4.37 0.52 -19.33
N VAL A 110 3.89 0.79 -18.14
CA VAL A 110 2.57 0.37 -17.72
C VAL A 110 1.62 1.52 -18.01
N LYS A 111 0.67 1.26 -18.88
CA LYS A 111 -0.49 2.13 -18.96
C LYS A 111 -1.29 1.88 -17.69
N THR A 112 -0.87 2.50 -16.61
CA THR A 112 -1.63 2.43 -15.39
C THR A 112 -2.73 3.47 -15.49
N GLU A 113 -3.89 3.03 -15.90
CA GLU A 113 -5.09 3.83 -15.75
C GLU A 113 -5.43 3.85 -14.25
N THR A 114 -4.49 4.38 -13.46
CA THR A 114 -4.68 4.46 -12.01
C THR A 114 -5.65 5.58 -11.63
N GLY A 115 -5.94 6.47 -12.58
CA GLY A 115 -6.80 7.60 -12.29
C GLY A 115 -6.21 8.60 -11.31
N ILE A 116 -4.90 8.56 -11.09
CA ILE A 116 -4.24 9.50 -10.17
C ILE A 116 -4.10 10.85 -10.85
N THR A 117 -4.84 11.83 -10.34
CA THR A 117 -4.80 13.20 -10.82
C THR A 117 -4.13 14.09 -9.77
N PHE A 118 -3.71 15.28 -10.18
CA PHE A 118 -3.16 16.28 -9.27
C PHE A 118 -4.16 16.61 -8.15
N THR A 119 -5.43 16.77 -8.49
CA THR A 119 -6.48 17.04 -7.51
C THR A 119 -6.58 15.90 -6.48
N LEU A 120 -6.51 14.66 -6.93
CA LEU A 120 -6.59 13.51 -6.05
C LEU A 120 -5.37 13.47 -5.11
N LEU A 121 -4.18 13.76 -5.62
CA LEU A 121 -2.97 13.83 -4.79
C LEU A 121 -3.11 14.91 -3.71
N LYS A 122 -3.63 16.06 -4.06
CA LYS A 122 -3.88 17.12 -3.07
C LYS A 122 -4.82 16.67 -1.98
N GLU A 123 -5.89 15.98 -2.34
CA GLU A 123 -6.85 15.45 -1.37
C GLU A 123 -6.22 14.44 -0.43
N TRP A 124 -5.42 13.52 -0.96
CA TRP A 124 -4.76 12.51 -0.15
C TRP A 124 -3.78 13.14 0.84
N ILE A 125 -2.98 14.10 0.37
CA ILE A 125 -2.01 14.80 1.23
C ILE A 125 -2.74 15.58 2.33
N LYS A 126 -3.85 16.21 1.98
CA LYS A 126 -4.65 16.94 2.95
C LYS A 126 -5.23 16.00 4.03
N LYS A 127 -5.78 14.87 3.62
CA LYS A 127 -6.30 13.87 4.57
C LYS A 127 -5.19 13.32 5.46
N ALA A 128 -4.05 13.01 4.87
CA ALA A 128 -2.89 12.52 5.62
C ALA A 128 -2.43 13.55 6.64
N SER A 129 -2.40 14.82 6.27
CA SER A 129 -2.02 15.92 7.16
C SER A 129 -2.98 16.03 8.35
N LYS A 130 -4.29 15.88 8.11
CA LYS A 130 -5.28 15.92 9.18
C LYS A 130 -5.10 14.76 10.16
N ILE A 131 -4.82 13.57 9.65
CA ILE A 131 -4.60 12.38 10.47
C ILE A 131 -3.37 12.57 11.36
N THR A 132 -2.27 13.07 10.79
CA THR A 132 -1.04 13.26 11.56
C THR A 132 -1.16 14.37 12.61
N LYS A 133 -1.99 15.37 12.37
CA LYS A 133 -2.21 16.46 13.33
C LYS A 133 -3.12 16.09 14.49
N SER A 134 -3.98 15.08 14.31
CA SER A 134 -4.93 14.69 15.34
C SER A 134 -4.38 13.68 16.33
N ILE A 135 -3.11 13.32 16.21
CA ILE A 135 -2.45 12.39 17.15
C ILE A 135 -1.74 13.17 18.26
#